data_ffc984b8cb9d7ac9c420560a45b0c3e4
#
_entry.id   ffc984b8cb9d7ac9c420560a45b0c3e4
#
_cell.length_a   1.000
_cell.length_b   1.000
_cell.length_c   1.000
_cell.angle_alpha   90.00
_cell.angle_beta   90.00
_cell.angle_gamma   90.00
#
_symmetry.space_group_name_H-M   'P 1'
#
loop_
_entity.id
_entity.type
_entity.pdbx_description
1 polymer ?
#
loop_
_entity_poly.entity_id
_entity_poly.type
_entity_poly.pdbx_seq_one_letter_code
_entity_poly.pdbx_strand_id
1 'polypeptide(L)'
;MSNFVDEKLILSKIKIRKRKLTSTYQNLKLTMGKYIMKKSLLALAVVAAATSANAATVYDKDGTSLAVGGRVQAVVYNGNAAGIAENDAGLVNSARLNIAGSTKINDSVSVFAFSEWNMADGNTSGQSWGDSINTREQYVGADYGDFGKILGGKTYDAANAVLAATDVFEDFGARLQGSINSDRRTGMFRYVYDNNGIFGSVSYQTAADGSSVAGNNADVEGGFAAAAGYTFDNVVFGPLSFKAGYSYIKGQNDFSKTIVQFENSETFDNFKVISASIAWGSTDNGLYIGALYNTQRVKQRANDFVPSNSSNSDKKKGYEFVVGYTFDNGIGAFTGYNFVDQKSKVGSINQGTATIRRVPVYVNYAINGNFNIWGEAEFDANSSTTKDGQRQYPEFETGTMLSAGARYTF
;
A
#
# COMPACT_ATOMS: atom_id res chain seq x y z
N MET A 1 39.82 -20.36 -65.92
CA MET A 1 39.93 -20.14 -64.52
C MET A 1 39.06 -18.95 -63.99
N SER A 2 38.40 -18.22 -64.88
CA SER A 2 37.63 -17.00 -64.47
C SER A 2 36.19 -17.29 -64.02
N ASN A 3 35.56 -18.36 -64.45
CA ASN A 3 34.14 -18.64 -64.09
C ASN A 3 33.90 -19.27 -62.69
N PHE A 4 34.97 -19.77 -62.06
CA PHE A 4 34.84 -20.41 -60.70
C PHE A 4 34.88 -19.43 -59.54
N VAL A 5 35.39 -18.21 -59.79
CA VAL A 5 35.47 -17.16 -58.77
C VAL A 5 34.13 -16.42 -58.60
N ASP A 6 33.41 -16.22 -59.71
CA ASP A 6 32.12 -15.52 -59.71
C ASP A 6 31.00 -16.32 -59.03
N GLU A 7 31.00 -17.64 -59.19
CA GLU A 7 29.98 -18.52 -58.58
C GLU A 7 30.10 -18.55 -57.04
N LYS A 8 31.31 -18.57 -56.50
CA LYS A 8 31.54 -18.48 -55.03
C LYS A 8 31.14 -17.13 -54.46
N LEU A 9 31.32 -16.04 -55.23
CA LEU A 9 30.94 -14.69 -54.79
C LEU A 9 29.42 -14.52 -54.78
N ILE A 10 28.72 -15.07 -55.76
CA ILE A 10 27.24 -15.06 -55.84
C ILE A 10 26.65 -15.92 -54.73
N LEU A 11 27.18 -17.11 -54.48
CA LEU A 11 26.73 -17.99 -53.38
C LEU A 11 26.98 -17.37 -51.99
N SER A 12 28.09 -16.64 -51.80
CA SER A 12 28.37 -15.92 -50.55
C SER A 12 27.38 -14.76 -50.32
N LYS A 13 27.05 -14.00 -51.37
CA LYS A 13 26.05 -12.91 -51.29
C LYS A 13 24.64 -13.43 -51.01
N ILE A 14 24.26 -14.58 -51.59
CA ILE A 14 22.98 -15.25 -51.33
C ILE A 14 22.92 -15.76 -49.87
N LYS A 15 24.01 -16.33 -49.35
CA LYS A 15 24.11 -16.83 -47.99
C LYS A 15 24.04 -15.71 -46.94
N ILE A 16 24.65 -14.54 -47.22
CA ILE A 16 24.56 -13.35 -46.40
C ILE A 16 23.14 -12.75 -46.42
N ARG A 17 22.49 -12.71 -47.59
CA ARG A 17 21.11 -12.24 -47.73
C ARG A 17 20.11 -13.16 -47.00
N LYS A 18 20.28 -14.51 -47.10
CA LYS A 18 19.46 -15.45 -46.31
C LYS A 18 19.67 -15.29 -44.79
N ARG A 19 20.91 -15.09 -44.32
CA ARG A 19 21.17 -14.84 -42.91
C ARG A 19 20.58 -13.51 -42.39
N LYS A 20 20.61 -12.44 -43.19
CA LYS A 20 19.95 -11.17 -42.86
C LYS A 20 18.43 -11.31 -42.80
N LEU A 21 17.82 -12.01 -43.78
CA LEU A 21 16.37 -12.25 -43.81
C LEU A 21 15.89 -13.12 -42.62
N THR A 22 16.63 -14.17 -42.24
CA THR A 22 16.30 -14.99 -41.05
C THR A 22 16.48 -14.24 -39.75
N SER A 23 17.51 -13.40 -39.63
CA SER A 23 17.71 -12.54 -38.46
C SER A 23 16.60 -11.49 -38.33
N THR A 24 16.20 -10.86 -39.43
CA THR A 24 15.09 -9.89 -39.45
C THR A 24 13.76 -10.57 -39.14
N TYR A 25 13.53 -11.79 -39.63
CA TYR A 25 12.30 -12.55 -39.34
C TYR A 25 12.24 -13.06 -37.89
N GLN A 26 13.39 -13.45 -37.34
CA GLN A 26 13.47 -13.81 -35.91
C GLN A 26 13.29 -12.59 -34.99
N ASN A 27 13.87 -11.45 -35.34
CA ASN A 27 13.67 -10.20 -34.60
C ASN A 27 12.23 -9.71 -34.74
N LEU A 28 11.57 -9.84 -35.89
CA LEU A 28 10.16 -9.52 -36.07
C LEU A 28 9.24 -10.46 -35.24
N LYS A 29 9.55 -11.79 -35.24
CA LYS A 29 8.83 -12.76 -34.36
C LYS A 29 9.03 -12.49 -32.88
N LEU A 30 10.24 -12.11 -32.46
CA LEU A 30 10.53 -11.72 -31.06
C LEU A 30 9.83 -10.42 -30.71
N THR A 31 9.77 -9.43 -31.59
CA THR A 31 9.09 -8.16 -31.36
C THR A 31 7.57 -8.33 -31.37
N MET A 32 7.02 -9.11 -32.32
CA MET A 32 5.58 -9.45 -32.32
C MET A 32 5.21 -10.36 -31.13
N GLY A 33 6.05 -11.32 -30.76
CA GLY A 33 5.85 -12.15 -29.58
C GLY A 33 5.87 -11.33 -28.28
N LYS A 34 6.76 -10.35 -28.15
CA LYS A 34 6.76 -9.38 -27.04
C LYS A 34 5.53 -8.47 -27.05
N TYR A 35 5.02 -8.09 -28.22
CA TYR A 35 3.82 -7.26 -28.35
C TYR A 35 2.53 -8.04 -28.02
N ILE A 36 2.48 -9.32 -28.42
CA ILE A 36 1.33 -10.20 -28.12
C ILE A 36 1.36 -10.64 -26.66
N MET A 37 2.55 -10.91 -26.08
CA MET A 37 2.67 -11.20 -24.66
C MET A 37 2.32 -9.99 -23.76
N LYS A 38 2.65 -8.76 -24.18
CA LYS A 38 2.24 -7.56 -23.42
C LYS A 38 0.72 -7.40 -23.38
N LYS A 39 -0.01 -7.73 -24.43
CA LYS A 39 -1.48 -7.62 -24.46
C LYS A 39 -2.21 -8.73 -23.70
N SER A 40 -1.68 -9.93 -23.64
CA SER A 40 -2.26 -11.03 -22.84
C SER A 40 -1.84 -10.98 -21.35
N LEU A 41 -0.67 -10.42 -21.04
CA LEU A 41 -0.25 -10.15 -19.68
C LEU A 41 -1.01 -8.98 -19.03
N LEU A 42 -1.56 -8.03 -19.81
CA LEU A 42 -2.35 -6.93 -19.24
C LEU A 42 -3.70 -7.41 -18.68
N ALA A 43 -4.35 -8.36 -19.32
CA ALA A 43 -5.59 -8.96 -18.78
C ALA A 43 -5.32 -9.78 -17.51
N LEU A 44 -4.16 -10.44 -17.42
CA LEU A 44 -3.72 -11.15 -16.22
C LEU A 44 -3.25 -10.20 -15.11
N ALA A 45 -2.67 -9.03 -15.47
CA ALA A 45 -2.14 -8.06 -14.51
C ALA A 45 -3.24 -7.37 -13.66
N VAL A 46 -4.49 -7.34 -14.13
CA VAL A 46 -5.62 -6.81 -13.33
C VAL A 46 -5.95 -7.74 -12.16
N VAL A 47 -5.87 -9.04 -12.39
CA VAL A 47 -6.04 -10.08 -11.36
C VAL A 47 -4.78 -10.15 -10.48
N ALA A 48 -3.59 -10.02 -11.08
CA ALA A 48 -2.32 -10.10 -10.36
C ALA A 48 -2.02 -8.88 -9.46
N ALA A 49 -2.51 -7.68 -9.80
CA ALA A 49 -2.37 -6.51 -8.94
C ALA A 49 -3.32 -6.52 -7.73
N ALA A 50 -4.38 -7.34 -7.79
CA ALA A 50 -5.36 -7.50 -6.72
C ALA A 50 -5.11 -8.75 -5.86
N THR A 51 -4.33 -9.71 -6.37
CA THR A 51 -4.00 -10.95 -5.64
C THR A 51 -2.54 -10.92 -5.20
N SER A 52 -2.22 -11.63 -4.13
CA SER A 52 -0.82 -11.96 -3.84
C SER A 52 -0.18 -12.59 -5.08
N ALA A 53 1.10 -12.34 -5.32
CA ALA A 53 1.83 -12.85 -6.49
C ALA A 53 1.73 -14.39 -6.68
N ASN A 54 1.18 -15.10 -5.69
CA ASN A 54 1.04 -16.55 -5.62
C ASN A 54 -0.41 -17.04 -5.70
N ALA A 55 -1.40 -16.18 -6.01
CA ALA A 55 -2.78 -16.62 -6.14
C ALA A 55 -2.94 -17.68 -7.24
N ALA A 56 -3.56 -18.80 -6.89
CA ALA A 56 -3.81 -19.88 -7.82
C ALA A 56 -5.01 -19.56 -8.72
N THR A 57 -4.82 -19.62 -10.03
CA THR A 57 -5.94 -19.59 -10.97
C THR A 57 -6.67 -20.92 -10.91
N VAL A 58 -7.89 -20.91 -10.39
CA VAL A 58 -8.74 -22.10 -10.23
C VAL A 58 -9.70 -22.32 -11.39
N TYR A 59 -9.90 -21.28 -12.21
CA TYR A 59 -10.68 -21.34 -13.44
C TYR A 59 -10.11 -20.36 -14.47
N ASP A 60 -9.94 -20.80 -15.71
CA ASP A 60 -9.55 -19.96 -16.85
C ASP A 60 -10.12 -20.57 -18.13
N LYS A 61 -11.20 -20.01 -18.63
CA LYS A 61 -11.84 -20.45 -19.87
C LYS A 61 -12.63 -19.32 -20.50
N ASP A 62 -12.59 -19.26 -21.83
CA ASP A 62 -13.41 -18.36 -22.66
C ASP A 62 -13.29 -16.86 -22.24
N GLY A 63 -12.08 -16.42 -21.84
CA GLY A 63 -11.82 -15.07 -21.39
C GLY A 63 -12.33 -14.74 -19.98
N THR A 64 -12.81 -15.77 -19.25
CA THR A 64 -13.20 -15.66 -17.84
C THR A 64 -12.17 -16.37 -16.96
N SER A 65 -11.70 -15.72 -15.92
CA SER A 65 -10.76 -16.29 -14.94
C SER A 65 -11.27 -16.08 -13.51
N LEU A 66 -10.91 -17.03 -12.65
CA LEU A 66 -11.10 -16.96 -11.20
C LEU A 66 -9.80 -17.37 -10.51
N ALA A 67 -9.32 -16.55 -9.61
CA ALA A 67 -8.15 -16.84 -8.81
C ALA A 67 -8.52 -16.80 -7.32
N VAL A 68 -7.88 -17.66 -6.55
CA VAL A 68 -7.94 -17.72 -5.10
C VAL A 68 -6.54 -17.57 -4.56
N GLY A 69 -6.36 -16.65 -3.65
CA GLY A 69 -5.09 -16.37 -3.01
C GLY A 69 -5.27 -16.11 -1.52
N GLY A 70 -4.17 -16.11 -0.83
CA GLY A 70 -4.22 -15.85 0.59
C GLY A 70 -2.87 -16.06 1.27
N ARG A 71 -2.89 -15.91 2.59
CA ARG A 71 -1.71 -16.16 3.41
C ARG A 71 -2.10 -16.65 4.80
N VAL A 72 -1.21 -17.43 5.41
CA VAL A 72 -1.23 -17.76 6.83
C VAL A 72 0.12 -17.38 7.41
N GLN A 73 0.12 -16.73 8.55
CA GLN A 73 1.35 -16.30 9.22
C GLN A 73 1.28 -16.50 10.73
N ALA A 74 2.46 -16.67 11.33
CA ALA A 74 2.67 -16.67 12.76
C ALA A 74 3.83 -15.73 13.07
N VAL A 75 3.63 -14.82 14.03
CA VAL A 75 4.59 -13.78 14.39
C VAL A 75 4.73 -13.73 15.91
N VAL A 76 5.95 -13.82 16.40
CA VAL A 76 6.28 -13.57 17.80
C VAL A 76 6.63 -12.10 17.95
N TYR A 77 6.02 -11.43 18.92
CA TYR A 77 6.30 -10.05 19.30
C TYR A 77 6.85 -10.01 20.73
N ASN A 78 7.78 -9.09 21.02
CA ASN A 78 8.13 -8.78 22.41
C ASN A 78 7.00 -8.00 23.10
N GLY A 79 7.03 -7.90 24.44
CA GLY A 79 5.96 -7.30 25.24
C GLY A 79 5.55 -5.90 24.78
N ASN A 80 6.50 -5.04 24.44
CA ASN A 80 6.23 -3.68 23.93
C ASN A 80 5.43 -3.69 22.64
N ALA A 81 5.74 -4.58 21.69
CA ALA A 81 5.05 -4.68 20.42
C ALA A 81 3.70 -5.40 20.53
N ALA A 82 3.58 -6.38 21.44
CA ALA A 82 2.36 -7.12 21.65
C ALA A 82 1.35 -6.39 22.57
N GLY A 83 1.75 -5.32 23.24
CA GLY A 83 0.92 -4.62 24.24
C GLY A 83 0.69 -5.45 25.50
N ILE A 84 1.61 -6.35 25.84
CA ILE A 84 1.62 -7.16 27.07
C ILE A 84 2.78 -6.73 27.96
N ALA A 85 3.00 -7.40 29.10
CA ALA A 85 4.08 -7.03 30.01
C ALA A 85 5.45 -7.00 29.32
N GLU A 86 6.29 -6.02 29.65
CA GLU A 86 7.53 -5.64 28.96
C GLU A 86 8.50 -6.82 28.74
N ASN A 87 8.52 -7.78 29.66
CA ASN A 87 9.43 -8.94 29.63
C ASN A 87 8.81 -10.20 29.01
N ASP A 88 7.56 -10.11 28.54
CA ASP A 88 6.86 -11.24 27.92
C ASP A 88 6.98 -11.20 26.40
N ALA A 89 6.67 -12.33 25.76
CA ALA A 89 6.56 -12.43 24.30
C ALA A 89 5.22 -13.08 23.93
N GLY A 90 4.58 -12.57 22.90
CA GLY A 90 3.31 -13.06 22.40
C GLY A 90 3.43 -13.62 21.00
N LEU A 91 2.86 -14.83 20.75
CA LEU A 91 2.70 -15.40 19.41
C LEU A 91 1.31 -15.02 18.88
N VAL A 92 1.28 -14.38 17.72
CA VAL A 92 0.06 -13.98 17.01
C VAL A 92 -0.05 -14.76 15.72
N ASN A 93 -1.20 -15.40 15.51
CA ASN A 93 -1.53 -16.06 14.26
C ASN A 93 -2.51 -15.18 13.47
N SER A 94 -2.35 -15.11 12.17
CA SER A 94 -3.33 -14.45 11.31
C SER A 94 -3.38 -15.10 9.93
N ALA A 95 -4.53 -14.99 9.29
CA ALA A 95 -4.73 -15.46 7.93
C ALA A 95 -5.42 -14.39 7.10
N ARG A 96 -5.26 -14.50 5.81
CA ARG A 96 -5.95 -13.69 4.81
C ARG A 96 -6.40 -14.58 3.68
N LEU A 97 -7.61 -14.36 3.18
CA LEU A 97 -8.14 -15.01 1.99
C LEU A 97 -8.56 -13.93 1.01
N ASN A 98 -8.29 -14.11 -0.27
CA ASN A 98 -8.83 -13.28 -1.33
C ASN A 98 -9.35 -14.11 -2.50
N ILE A 99 -10.31 -13.54 -3.20
CA ILE A 99 -10.90 -14.08 -4.43
C ILE A 99 -10.92 -12.96 -5.46
N ALA A 100 -10.42 -13.23 -6.65
CA ALA A 100 -10.43 -12.33 -7.77
C ALA A 100 -11.04 -13.01 -8.99
N GLY A 101 -12.01 -12.35 -9.61
CA GLY A 101 -12.63 -12.79 -10.86
C GLY A 101 -12.48 -11.74 -11.94
N SER A 102 -12.28 -12.16 -13.17
CA SER A 102 -12.34 -11.26 -14.34
C SER A 102 -12.97 -11.93 -15.53
N THR A 103 -13.63 -11.13 -16.38
CA THR A 103 -14.20 -11.58 -17.64
C THR A 103 -13.93 -10.56 -18.74
N LYS A 104 -13.36 -11.03 -19.84
CA LYS A 104 -13.13 -10.22 -21.03
C LYS A 104 -14.47 -10.00 -21.76
N ILE A 105 -14.85 -8.73 -21.92
CA ILE A 105 -16.06 -8.35 -22.66
C ILE A 105 -15.76 -8.21 -24.15
N ASN A 106 -14.62 -7.59 -24.48
CA ASN A 106 -14.09 -7.47 -25.82
C ASN A 106 -12.57 -7.24 -25.76
N ASP A 107 -11.92 -6.91 -26.89
CA ASP A 107 -10.47 -6.76 -26.94
C ASP A 107 -9.91 -5.57 -26.13
N SER A 108 -10.75 -4.62 -25.78
CA SER A 108 -10.37 -3.39 -25.07
C SER A 108 -10.96 -3.28 -23.66
N VAL A 109 -11.92 -4.13 -23.30
CA VAL A 109 -12.64 -4.01 -22.03
C VAL A 109 -12.72 -5.35 -21.32
N SER A 110 -12.32 -5.38 -20.07
CA SER A 110 -12.57 -6.48 -19.14
C SER A 110 -13.31 -5.95 -17.90
N VAL A 111 -14.13 -6.78 -17.29
CA VAL A 111 -14.75 -6.49 -16.00
C VAL A 111 -14.12 -7.40 -14.95
N PHE A 112 -14.07 -6.92 -13.71
CA PHE A 112 -13.43 -7.65 -12.61
C PHE A 112 -14.15 -7.45 -11.29
N ALA A 113 -13.97 -8.40 -10.38
CA ALA A 113 -14.39 -8.31 -9.00
C ALA A 113 -13.25 -8.81 -8.09
N PHE A 114 -13.13 -8.20 -6.91
CA PHE A 114 -12.15 -8.59 -5.91
C PHE A 114 -12.78 -8.54 -4.52
N SER A 115 -12.45 -9.53 -3.69
CA SER A 115 -12.78 -9.50 -2.27
C SER A 115 -11.64 -10.10 -1.46
N GLU A 116 -11.24 -9.40 -0.39
CA GLU A 116 -10.23 -9.83 0.57
C GLU A 116 -10.78 -9.74 1.99
N TRP A 117 -10.55 -10.81 2.76
CA TRP A 117 -10.92 -10.90 4.17
C TRP A 117 -9.68 -11.13 5.03
N ASN A 118 -9.66 -10.47 6.18
CA ASN A 118 -8.74 -10.75 7.28
C ASN A 118 -9.40 -11.74 8.22
N MET A 119 -8.69 -12.79 8.57
CA MET A 119 -9.07 -13.79 9.54
C MET A 119 -7.99 -13.75 10.61
N ALA A 120 -8.25 -13.10 11.72
CA ALA A 120 -7.30 -13.02 12.82
C ALA A 120 -7.78 -13.94 13.93
N ASP A 121 -6.89 -14.80 14.38
CA ASP A 121 -6.98 -15.54 15.62
C ASP A 121 -5.73 -15.19 16.42
N GLY A 122 -5.77 -14.11 17.16
CA GLY A 122 -4.65 -13.63 17.92
C GLY A 122 -5.12 -13.05 19.23
N ASN A 123 -5.04 -13.83 20.27
CA ASN A 123 -5.20 -13.33 21.63
C ASN A 123 -3.83 -13.04 22.22
N THR A 124 -3.29 -11.88 21.95
CA THR A 124 -2.29 -11.28 22.83
C THR A 124 -3.07 -10.55 23.92
N SER A 125 -2.77 -10.87 25.16
CA SER A 125 -3.47 -10.44 26.36
C SER A 125 -3.91 -8.97 26.30
N GLY A 126 -5.21 -8.74 26.19
CA GLY A 126 -5.83 -7.42 26.27
C GLY A 126 -6.19 -6.74 24.94
N GLN A 127 -5.69 -7.20 23.80
CA GLN A 127 -6.17 -6.78 22.49
C GLN A 127 -6.95 -7.96 21.88
N SER A 128 -8.23 -7.96 22.08
CA SER A 128 -9.15 -8.86 21.38
C SER A 128 -9.15 -8.48 19.89
N TRP A 129 -8.24 -9.06 19.15
CA TRP A 129 -8.42 -9.24 17.71
C TRP A 129 -9.46 -10.36 17.57
N GLY A 130 -10.70 -10.08 17.96
CA GLY A 130 -11.72 -11.11 18.09
C GLY A 130 -11.71 -12.11 16.93
N ASP A 131 -12.21 -13.32 17.15
CA ASP A 131 -12.50 -14.39 16.18
C ASP A 131 -13.43 -13.90 15.07
N SER A 132 -13.05 -12.84 14.35
CA SER A 132 -13.90 -12.19 13.39
C SER A 132 -13.26 -12.17 12.01
N ILE A 133 -14.05 -12.58 11.04
CA ILE A 133 -13.73 -12.36 9.62
C ILE A 133 -14.12 -10.93 9.28
N ASN A 134 -13.12 -10.12 8.93
CA ASN A 134 -13.32 -8.72 8.55
C ASN A 134 -13.00 -8.51 7.08
N THR A 135 -13.93 -7.91 6.35
CA THR A 135 -13.70 -7.50 4.96
C THR A 135 -12.66 -6.39 4.91
N ARG A 136 -11.55 -6.63 4.22
CA ARG A 136 -10.50 -5.64 3.97
C ARG A 136 -10.83 -4.81 2.73
N GLU A 137 -10.97 -5.48 1.59
CA GLU A 137 -11.35 -4.86 0.32
C GLU A 137 -12.47 -5.66 -0.33
N GLN A 138 -13.40 -4.98 -0.97
CA GLN A 138 -14.47 -5.60 -1.73
C GLN A 138 -14.97 -4.61 -2.78
N TYR A 139 -14.69 -4.89 -4.05
CA TYR A 139 -15.05 -3.98 -5.13
C TYR A 139 -15.28 -4.73 -6.45
N VAL A 140 -15.99 -4.07 -7.34
CA VAL A 140 -16.16 -4.47 -8.74
C VAL A 140 -15.72 -3.34 -9.64
N GLY A 141 -15.33 -3.65 -10.87
CA GLY A 141 -14.86 -2.62 -11.78
C GLY A 141 -14.74 -3.06 -13.23
N ALA A 142 -14.28 -2.13 -14.04
CA ALA A 142 -13.97 -2.34 -15.44
C ALA A 142 -12.57 -1.80 -15.75
N ASP A 143 -11.82 -2.55 -16.56
CA ASP A 143 -10.51 -2.20 -17.09
C ASP A 143 -10.66 -1.90 -18.57
N TYR A 144 -10.25 -0.70 -18.96
CA TYR A 144 -10.28 -0.20 -20.33
C TYR A 144 -8.89 -0.23 -21.00
N GLY A 145 -8.01 -1.11 -20.52
CA GLY A 145 -6.65 -1.28 -21.04
C GLY A 145 -5.82 0.00 -20.87
N ASP A 146 -5.36 0.55 -22.00
CA ASP A 146 -4.52 1.76 -22.00
C ASP A 146 -5.20 3.02 -21.43
N PHE A 147 -6.51 2.99 -21.24
CA PHE A 147 -7.29 4.09 -20.67
C PHE A 147 -7.53 3.97 -19.16
N GLY A 148 -6.99 2.92 -18.51
CA GLY A 148 -7.07 2.74 -17.06
C GLY A 148 -8.33 2.01 -16.60
N LYS A 149 -8.60 2.10 -15.28
CA LYS A 149 -9.61 1.29 -14.59
C LYS A 149 -10.55 2.17 -13.78
N ILE A 150 -11.82 1.75 -13.73
CA ILE A 150 -12.82 2.30 -12.82
C ILE A 150 -13.27 1.18 -11.90
N LEU A 151 -13.40 1.46 -10.61
CA LEU A 151 -13.90 0.51 -9.62
C LEU A 151 -14.79 1.20 -8.59
N GLY A 152 -15.68 0.41 -7.97
CA GLY A 152 -16.56 0.86 -6.91
C GLY A 152 -16.71 -0.20 -5.82
N GLY A 153 -16.71 0.24 -4.56
CA GLY A 153 -16.84 -0.64 -3.40
C GLY A 153 -16.08 -0.20 -2.17
N LYS A 154 -15.57 -1.16 -1.40
CA LYS A 154 -14.71 -0.92 -0.24
C LYS A 154 -13.24 -1.03 -0.67
N THR A 155 -12.51 0.08 -0.61
CA THR A 155 -11.09 0.14 -0.98
C THR A 155 -10.44 1.41 -0.42
N TYR A 156 -9.17 1.61 -0.72
CA TYR A 156 -8.43 2.84 -0.42
C TYR A 156 -8.85 4.01 -1.30
N ASP A 157 -8.67 5.24 -0.83
CA ASP A 157 -8.75 6.42 -1.67
C ASP A 157 -7.52 6.54 -2.61
N ALA A 158 -7.59 7.51 -3.53
CA ALA A 158 -6.56 7.71 -4.53
C ALA A 158 -5.19 8.14 -3.94
N ALA A 159 -5.18 8.84 -2.80
CA ALA A 159 -3.96 9.35 -2.19
C ALA A 159 -3.11 8.25 -1.53
N ASN A 160 -3.70 7.07 -1.23
CA ASN A 160 -2.99 5.93 -0.66
C ASN A 160 -1.80 5.48 -1.53
N ALA A 161 -1.88 5.61 -2.86
CA ALA A 161 -0.81 5.20 -3.78
C ALA A 161 0.53 5.93 -3.56
N VAL A 162 0.52 7.07 -2.86
CA VAL A 162 1.73 7.84 -2.54
C VAL A 162 2.53 7.18 -1.41
N LEU A 163 1.86 6.43 -0.53
CA LEU A 163 2.45 5.84 0.67
C LEU A 163 3.36 4.64 0.37
N ALA A 164 3.17 3.99 -0.77
CA ALA A 164 3.88 2.76 -1.15
C ALA A 164 5.42 2.89 -1.17
N ALA A 165 5.95 4.12 -1.27
CA ALA A 165 7.39 4.36 -1.32
C ALA A 165 8.13 3.98 -0.03
N THR A 166 7.46 3.96 1.11
CA THR A 166 8.05 3.60 2.42
C THR A 166 7.37 2.42 3.11
N ASP A 167 6.38 1.80 2.43
CA ASP A 167 5.64 0.62 2.92
C ASP A 167 6.39 -0.67 2.60
N VAL A 168 7.54 -0.86 3.25
CA VAL A 168 8.45 -2.01 3.01
C VAL A 168 8.66 -2.88 4.25
N PHE A 169 8.21 -2.43 5.41
CA PHE A 169 8.31 -3.15 6.68
C PHE A 169 7.07 -4.03 6.90
N GLU A 170 7.23 -5.14 7.60
CA GLU A 170 6.11 -6.07 7.84
C GLU A 170 5.26 -5.71 9.05
N ASP A 171 5.89 -5.37 10.16
CA ASP A 171 5.24 -5.22 11.45
C ASP A 171 5.36 -3.80 12.00
N PHE A 172 6.48 -3.12 11.75
CA PHE A 172 6.77 -1.79 12.27
C PHE A 172 7.07 -0.81 11.13
N GLY A 173 7.59 0.35 11.46
CA GLY A 173 7.81 1.41 10.47
C GLY A 173 6.51 2.12 10.06
N ALA A 174 6.48 2.75 8.88
CA ALA A 174 5.28 3.35 8.28
C ALA A 174 4.43 4.22 9.24
N ARG A 175 5.07 4.98 10.14
CA ARG A 175 4.39 5.72 11.22
C ARG A 175 3.51 6.85 10.73
N LEU A 176 3.80 7.41 9.55
CA LEU A 176 2.94 8.39 8.89
C LEU A 176 1.78 7.77 8.13
N GLN A 177 1.90 6.48 7.80
CA GLN A 177 0.90 5.77 7.00
C GLN A 177 -0.26 5.26 7.85
N GLY A 178 -0.04 5.03 9.16
CA GLY A 178 -0.96 4.30 10.03
C GLY A 178 -2.41 4.77 10.01
N SER A 179 -2.65 6.06 9.78
CA SER A 179 -3.99 6.63 9.71
C SER A 179 -4.59 6.67 8.30
N ILE A 180 -3.82 6.42 7.23
CA ILE A 180 -4.29 6.43 5.84
C ILE A 180 -4.29 5.01 5.28
N ASN A 181 -3.26 4.23 5.58
CA ASN A 181 -3.07 2.88 5.04
C ASN A 181 -4.12 1.88 5.56
N SER A 182 -4.65 2.09 6.77
CA SER A 182 -5.74 1.27 7.32
C SER A 182 -7.12 1.70 6.85
N ASP A 183 -7.25 2.86 6.23
CA ASP A 183 -8.54 3.48 5.90
C ASP A 183 -9.11 2.94 4.58
N ARG A 184 -9.43 1.65 4.54
CA ARG A 184 -10.26 1.06 3.47
C ARG A 184 -11.70 1.36 3.78
N ARG A 185 -12.29 2.28 3.01
CA ARG A 185 -13.64 2.78 3.26
C ARG A 185 -14.64 2.24 2.26
N THR A 186 -15.87 2.06 2.69
CA THR A 186 -17.01 1.72 1.83
C THR A 186 -17.48 2.93 1.04
N GLY A 187 -18.28 2.71 0.00
CA GLY A 187 -18.85 3.78 -0.81
C GLY A 187 -17.83 4.51 -1.69
N MET A 188 -16.70 3.89 -1.99
CA MET A 188 -15.65 4.46 -2.84
C MET A 188 -15.95 4.22 -4.31
N PHE A 189 -15.83 5.27 -5.12
CA PHE A 189 -15.62 5.19 -6.57
C PHE A 189 -14.20 5.66 -6.86
N ARG A 190 -13.46 4.89 -7.66
CA ARG A 190 -12.07 5.22 -7.96
C ARG A 190 -11.77 4.98 -9.44
N TYR A 191 -11.09 5.94 -10.07
CA TYR A 191 -10.41 5.77 -11.34
C TYR A 191 -8.91 5.69 -11.13
N VAL A 192 -8.24 4.80 -11.86
CA VAL A 192 -6.78 4.62 -11.83
C VAL A 192 -6.28 4.54 -13.26
N TYR A 193 -5.31 5.39 -13.57
CA TYR A 193 -4.50 5.33 -14.78
C TYR A 193 -3.05 5.05 -14.39
N ASP A 194 -2.46 4.03 -14.96
CA ASP A 194 -1.06 3.65 -14.74
C ASP A 194 -0.49 3.05 -16.03
N ASN A 195 0.06 3.92 -16.88
CA ASN A 195 0.59 3.52 -18.18
C ASN A 195 1.70 4.46 -18.64
N ASN A 196 2.73 3.91 -19.34
CA ASN A 196 3.86 4.66 -19.89
C ASN A 196 4.59 5.55 -18.86
N GLY A 197 4.72 5.07 -17.61
CA GLY A 197 5.34 5.80 -16.51
C GLY A 197 4.44 6.86 -15.89
N ILE A 198 3.30 7.23 -16.49
CA ILE A 198 2.35 8.18 -15.93
C ILE A 198 1.39 7.44 -14.99
N PHE A 199 1.33 7.90 -13.75
CA PHE A 199 0.34 7.48 -12.76
C PHE A 199 -0.64 8.61 -12.49
N GLY A 200 -1.94 8.30 -12.47
CA GLY A 200 -3.01 9.20 -12.07
C GLY A 200 -4.14 8.44 -11.40
N SER A 201 -4.67 8.95 -10.30
CA SER A 201 -5.84 8.35 -9.65
C SER A 201 -6.71 9.45 -9.05
N VAL A 202 -8.01 9.28 -9.16
CA VAL A 202 -9.01 10.10 -8.48
C VAL A 202 -10.03 9.20 -7.82
N SER A 203 -10.54 9.62 -6.66
CA SER A 203 -11.59 8.89 -5.97
C SER A 203 -12.61 9.82 -5.36
N TYR A 204 -13.83 9.32 -5.25
CA TYR A 204 -14.95 9.95 -4.56
C TYR A 204 -15.54 8.95 -3.57
N GLN A 205 -15.81 9.39 -2.35
CA GLN A 205 -16.50 8.63 -1.32
C GLN A 205 -17.91 9.18 -1.11
N THR A 206 -18.89 8.31 -1.14
CA THR A 206 -20.27 8.61 -0.74
C THR A 206 -20.42 8.65 0.78
N ALA A 207 -21.57 9.08 1.27
CA ALA A 207 -21.88 9.02 2.69
C ALA A 207 -21.80 7.58 3.22
N ALA A 208 -21.25 7.44 4.41
CA ALA A 208 -21.13 6.15 5.11
C ALA A 208 -20.97 6.37 6.62
N ASP A 209 -21.75 5.62 7.39
CA ASP A 209 -21.65 5.59 8.85
C ASP A 209 -20.54 4.62 9.29
N GLY A 210 -19.94 4.88 10.43
CA GLY A 210 -18.95 3.99 11.03
C GLY A 210 -17.70 3.76 10.18
N SER A 211 -17.34 4.73 9.32
CA SER A 211 -16.12 4.66 8.50
C SER A 211 -14.87 4.90 9.33
N SER A 212 -13.79 4.16 9.02
CA SER A 212 -12.48 4.46 9.60
C SER A 212 -11.90 5.74 8.97
N VAL A 213 -11.61 6.73 9.80
CA VAL A 213 -10.95 7.98 9.40
C VAL A 213 -9.83 8.28 10.39
N ALA A 214 -8.59 8.31 9.92
CA ALA A 214 -7.41 8.52 10.75
C ALA A 214 -7.33 7.57 11.98
N GLY A 215 -7.76 6.31 11.79
CA GLY A 215 -7.80 5.30 12.85
C GLY A 215 -8.96 5.41 13.85
N ASN A 216 -9.91 6.34 13.62
CA ASN A 216 -11.09 6.51 14.45
C ASN A 216 -12.36 6.17 13.67
N ASN A 217 -13.38 5.74 14.39
CA ASN A 217 -14.72 5.54 13.83
C ASN A 217 -15.40 6.90 13.61
N ALA A 218 -15.93 7.15 12.42
CA ALA A 218 -16.52 8.43 12.05
C ALA A 218 -17.66 8.25 11.03
N ASP A 219 -18.68 9.09 11.14
CA ASP A 219 -19.76 9.18 10.16
C ASP A 219 -19.38 10.20 9.08
N VAL A 220 -19.21 9.72 7.86
CA VAL A 220 -18.72 10.48 6.72
C VAL A 220 -19.88 10.94 5.85
N GLU A 221 -19.96 12.25 5.53
CA GLU A 221 -20.88 12.81 4.55
C GLU A 221 -20.39 12.54 3.12
N GLY A 222 -19.09 12.61 2.92
CA GLY A 222 -18.45 12.36 1.64
C GLY A 222 -16.97 12.74 1.64
N GLY A 223 -16.29 12.42 0.56
CA GLY A 223 -14.88 12.75 0.44
C GLY A 223 -14.39 12.64 -1.01
N PHE A 224 -13.22 13.21 -1.25
CA PHE A 224 -12.52 13.05 -2.53
C PHE A 224 -11.02 12.96 -2.30
N ALA A 225 -10.35 12.26 -3.19
CA ALA A 225 -8.89 12.24 -3.22
C ALA A 225 -8.39 12.23 -4.65
N ALA A 226 -7.15 12.71 -4.83
CA ALA A 226 -6.43 12.65 -6.08
C ALA A 226 -4.95 12.37 -5.82
N ALA A 227 -4.33 11.62 -6.72
CA ALA A 227 -2.89 11.42 -6.75
C ALA A 227 -2.39 11.41 -8.18
N ALA A 228 -1.17 11.90 -8.38
CA ALA A 228 -0.48 11.86 -9.65
C ALA A 228 1.01 11.55 -9.44
N GLY A 229 1.65 11.00 -10.46
CA GLY A 229 3.05 10.66 -10.41
C GLY A 229 3.64 10.33 -11.77
N TYR A 230 4.96 10.18 -11.79
CA TYR A 230 5.70 9.72 -12.95
C TYR A 230 6.83 8.80 -12.53
N THR A 231 7.03 7.74 -13.28
CA THR A 231 8.12 6.77 -13.12
C THR A 231 9.00 6.77 -14.35
N PHE A 232 10.28 7.06 -14.16
CA PHE A 232 11.34 6.87 -15.15
C PHE A 232 11.84 5.44 -15.04
N ASP A 233 11.79 4.66 -16.12
CA ASP A 233 12.02 3.19 -16.08
C ASP A 233 13.44 2.80 -15.66
N ASN A 234 14.46 3.56 -16.10
CA ASN A 234 15.86 3.23 -15.87
C ASN A 234 16.67 4.49 -15.51
N VAL A 235 16.85 4.73 -14.24
CA VAL A 235 17.72 5.79 -13.72
C VAL A 235 18.79 5.14 -12.84
N VAL A 236 20.02 5.06 -13.36
CA VAL A 236 21.22 4.49 -12.73
C VAL A 236 21.07 3.01 -12.34
N PHE A 237 20.33 2.68 -11.26
CA PHE A 237 20.19 1.30 -10.76
C PHE A 237 18.75 0.79 -10.77
N GLY A 238 17.78 1.54 -11.30
CA GLY A 238 16.39 1.08 -11.38
C GLY A 238 15.39 2.18 -11.67
N PRO A 239 14.09 1.87 -11.59
CA PRO A 239 13.04 2.84 -11.80
C PRO A 239 13.07 3.95 -10.75
N LEU A 240 12.84 5.18 -11.17
CA LEU A 240 12.71 6.35 -10.29
C LEU A 240 11.31 6.93 -10.38
N SER A 241 10.55 6.85 -9.29
CA SER A 241 9.15 7.27 -9.21
C SER A 241 8.98 8.47 -8.30
N PHE A 242 8.16 9.42 -8.72
CA PHE A 242 7.68 10.54 -7.92
C PHE A 242 6.17 10.49 -7.88
N LYS A 243 5.57 10.62 -6.68
CA LYS A 243 4.12 10.70 -6.52
C LYS A 243 3.75 11.80 -5.54
N ALA A 244 2.59 12.44 -5.77
CA ALA A 244 1.98 13.37 -4.83
C ALA A 244 0.47 13.13 -4.78
N GLY A 245 -0.15 13.39 -3.64
CA GLY A 245 -1.57 13.16 -3.44
C GLY A 245 -2.20 14.06 -2.39
N TYR A 246 -3.50 14.20 -2.52
CA TYR A 246 -4.37 14.95 -1.61
C TYR A 246 -5.64 14.14 -1.32
N SER A 247 -6.08 14.14 -0.05
CA SER A 247 -7.35 13.56 0.37
C SER A 247 -8.11 14.53 1.27
N TYR A 248 -9.43 14.59 1.08
CA TYR A 248 -10.36 15.34 1.89
C TYR A 248 -11.58 14.50 2.21
N ILE A 249 -11.95 14.45 3.50
CA ILE A 249 -13.12 13.76 4.00
C ILE A 249 -13.90 14.73 4.86
N LYS A 250 -15.22 14.80 4.67
CA LYS A 250 -16.14 15.62 5.43
C LYS A 250 -17.00 14.72 6.30
N GLY A 251 -17.16 15.09 7.58
CA GLY A 251 -18.05 14.43 8.52
C GLY A 251 -19.52 14.82 8.35
N GLN A 252 -20.42 13.91 8.66
CA GLN A 252 -21.87 14.15 8.67
C GLN A 252 -22.23 15.21 9.71
N ASN A 253 -23.33 15.92 9.45
CA ASN A 253 -23.84 17.02 10.30
C ASN A 253 -25.11 16.61 11.06
N ASP A 254 -25.33 15.34 11.27
CA ASP A 254 -26.55 14.86 11.86
C ASP A 254 -26.53 14.92 13.40
N PHE A 255 -27.04 16.05 13.94
CA PHE A 255 -27.26 16.22 15.38
C PHE A 255 -28.54 15.52 15.88
N SER A 256 -29.28 14.83 15.02
CA SER A 256 -30.58 14.24 15.39
C SER A 256 -30.46 12.91 16.14
N LYS A 257 -29.30 12.29 16.15
CA LYS A 257 -29.04 11.08 16.95
C LYS A 257 -28.70 11.47 18.39
N THR A 258 -29.73 11.49 19.17
CA THR A 258 -29.81 11.88 20.58
C THR A 258 -28.83 11.10 21.49
N ILE A 259 -27.88 11.85 22.09
CA ILE A 259 -27.56 11.88 23.55
C ILE A 259 -27.36 10.52 24.27
N VAL A 260 -26.88 9.43 23.72
CA VAL A 260 -26.64 8.28 24.61
C VAL A 260 -25.27 7.65 24.56
N GLN A 261 -24.42 7.97 23.62
CA GLN A 261 -23.04 7.43 23.65
C GLN A 261 -22.04 8.47 23.15
N PHE A 262 -20.97 8.68 23.92
CA PHE A 262 -19.79 9.46 23.56
C PHE A 262 -19.00 8.78 22.43
N GLU A 263 -19.60 8.60 21.29
CA GLU A 263 -18.86 8.15 20.10
C GLU A 263 -18.22 9.37 19.44
N ASN A 264 -16.91 9.28 19.18
CA ASN A 264 -16.10 10.31 18.53
C ASN A 264 -16.60 10.69 17.12
N SER A 265 -17.57 9.95 16.56
CA SER A 265 -18.17 10.16 15.26
C SER A 265 -18.95 11.47 15.14
N GLU A 266 -19.66 11.88 16.19
CA GLU A 266 -20.51 13.09 16.19
C GLU A 266 -19.72 14.40 16.17
N THR A 267 -18.45 14.37 16.58
CA THR A 267 -17.59 15.56 16.63
C THR A 267 -16.70 15.73 15.41
N PHE A 268 -16.66 14.74 14.51
CA PHE A 268 -15.81 14.79 13.32
C PHE A 268 -16.34 15.84 12.33
N ASP A 269 -15.50 16.82 11.98
CA ASP A 269 -15.82 17.85 10.98
C ASP A 269 -15.17 17.52 9.63
N ASN A 270 -13.84 17.45 9.58
CA ASN A 270 -13.13 17.07 8.37
C ASN A 270 -11.73 16.52 8.65
N PHE A 271 -11.25 15.73 7.68
CA PHE A 271 -9.89 15.23 7.61
C PHE A 271 -9.25 15.64 6.28
N LYS A 272 -8.00 16.09 6.34
CA LYS A 272 -7.20 16.48 5.18
C LYS A 272 -5.85 15.85 5.22
N VAL A 273 -5.38 15.38 4.07
CA VAL A 273 -4.04 14.80 3.90
C VAL A 273 -3.38 15.37 2.66
N ILE A 274 -2.09 15.68 2.77
CA ILE A 274 -1.20 15.97 1.66
C ILE A 274 0.01 15.06 1.81
N SER A 275 0.36 14.36 0.75
CA SER A 275 1.49 13.44 0.70
C SER A 275 2.33 13.66 -0.54
N ALA A 276 3.64 13.46 -0.42
CA ALA A 276 4.55 13.40 -1.56
C ALA A 276 5.62 12.33 -1.29
N SER A 277 5.98 11.57 -2.30
CA SER A 277 6.97 10.49 -2.17
C SER A 277 7.88 10.39 -3.37
N ILE A 278 9.04 9.79 -3.12
CA ILE A 278 10.01 9.34 -4.10
C ILE A 278 10.39 7.91 -3.78
N ALA A 279 10.48 7.07 -4.83
CA ALA A 279 10.98 5.71 -4.73
C ALA A 279 11.98 5.46 -5.86
N TRP A 280 13.14 4.88 -5.55
CA TRP A 280 14.19 4.60 -6.51
C TRP A 280 14.72 3.19 -6.32
N GLY A 281 14.71 2.39 -7.40
CA GLY A 281 15.08 0.99 -7.40
C GLY A 281 13.89 0.05 -7.21
N SER A 282 14.15 -1.17 -6.75
CA SER A 282 13.16 -2.23 -6.52
C SER A 282 13.36 -2.86 -5.15
N THR A 283 12.27 -3.17 -4.47
CA THR A 283 12.28 -3.97 -3.24
C THR A 283 12.53 -5.45 -3.50
N ASP A 284 12.35 -5.91 -4.74
CA ASP A 284 12.45 -7.34 -5.09
C ASP A 284 13.88 -7.76 -5.44
N ASN A 285 14.71 -6.83 -5.92
CA ASN A 285 16.11 -7.09 -6.30
C ASN A 285 16.93 -5.80 -6.31
N GLY A 286 18.15 -5.84 -5.74
CA GLY A 286 19.10 -4.75 -5.75
C GLY A 286 18.80 -3.65 -4.73
N LEU A 287 19.31 -2.46 -5.00
CA LEU A 287 19.18 -1.30 -4.12
C LEU A 287 17.78 -0.68 -4.23
N TYR A 288 17.21 -0.33 -3.08
CA TYR A 288 16.00 0.45 -2.96
C TYR A 288 16.20 1.65 -2.03
N ILE A 289 15.66 2.80 -2.44
CA ILE A 289 15.61 4.03 -1.62
C ILE A 289 14.19 4.59 -1.73
N GLY A 290 13.54 4.82 -0.58
CA GLY A 290 12.23 5.42 -0.49
C GLY A 290 12.21 6.62 0.45
N ALA A 291 11.41 7.63 0.14
CA ALA A 291 11.13 8.75 1.02
C ALA A 291 9.68 9.18 0.88
N LEU A 292 9.07 9.54 2.01
CA LEU A 292 7.70 10.03 2.13
C LEU A 292 7.66 11.28 3.00
N TYR A 293 7.00 12.32 2.52
CA TYR A 293 6.50 13.42 3.33
C TYR A 293 4.98 13.36 3.42
N ASN A 294 4.45 13.55 4.62
CA ASN A 294 3.00 13.54 4.84
C ASN A 294 2.61 14.61 5.87
N THR A 295 1.48 15.27 5.64
CA THR A 295 0.83 16.13 6.62
C THR A 295 -0.66 15.84 6.65
N GLN A 296 -1.18 15.62 7.84
CA GLN A 296 -2.57 15.25 8.11
C GLN A 296 -3.17 16.24 9.10
N ARG A 297 -4.45 16.54 8.94
CA ARG A 297 -5.20 17.35 9.89
C ARG A 297 -6.60 16.81 10.06
N VAL A 298 -6.93 16.40 11.28
CA VAL A 298 -8.30 16.11 11.72
C VAL A 298 -8.85 17.36 12.39
N LYS A 299 -10.06 17.74 12.04
CA LYS A 299 -10.85 18.74 12.76
C LYS A 299 -12.06 18.07 13.39
N GLN A 300 -12.37 18.47 14.62
CA GLN A 300 -13.59 18.12 15.33
C GLN A 300 -14.47 19.36 15.45
N ARG A 301 -15.78 19.16 15.48
CA ARG A 301 -16.75 20.23 15.73
C ARG A 301 -16.85 20.50 17.23
N ALA A 302 -17.27 21.70 17.59
CA ALA A 302 -17.77 21.99 18.90
C ALA A 302 -19.11 21.25 19.11
N ASN A 303 -19.28 20.62 20.25
CA ASN A 303 -20.57 20.07 20.70
C ASN A 303 -20.99 20.75 22.01
N ASP A 304 -22.17 20.43 22.54
CA ASP A 304 -22.72 21.03 23.75
C ASP A 304 -21.84 20.81 25.02
N PHE A 305 -20.96 19.82 24.98
CA PHE A 305 -19.98 19.52 26.03
C PHE A 305 -18.63 20.21 25.82
N VAL A 306 -18.35 20.65 24.59
CA VAL A 306 -17.15 21.39 24.22
C VAL A 306 -17.60 22.78 23.78
N PRO A 307 -17.24 23.86 24.49
CA PRO A 307 -17.74 25.21 24.21
C PRO A 307 -17.62 25.60 22.75
N SER A 308 -18.63 26.28 22.22
CA SER A 308 -18.78 26.65 20.80
C SER A 308 -17.62 27.45 20.18
N ASN A 309 -16.68 27.92 20.98
CA ASN A 309 -15.46 28.59 20.57
C ASN A 309 -14.26 27.66 20.39
N SER A 310 -14.43 26.34 20.60
CA SER A 310 -13.33 25.39 20.67
C SER A 310 -13.45 24.31 19.59
N SER A 311 -13.01 24.59 18.38
CA SER A 311 -12.75 23.53 17.43
C SER A 311 -11.47 22.79 17.81
N ASN A 312 -11.58 21.53 18.17
CA ASN A 312 -10.41 20.70 18.42
C ASN A 312 -9.76 20.33 17.08
N SER A 313 -8.45 20.25 17.07
CA SER A 313 -7.75 19.78 15.88
C SER A 313 -6.45 19.06 16.23
N ASP A 314 -6.24 17.93 15.57
CA ASP A 314 -4.97 17.21 15.57
C ASP A 314 -4.29 17.37 14.22
N LYS A 315 -3.03 17.75 14.25
CA LYS A 315 -2.19 17.85 13.06
C LYS A 315 -0.97 16.95 13.24
N LYS A 316 -0.84 15.95 12.36
CA LYS A 316 0.38 15.17 12.20
C LYS A 316 1.14 15.66 10.97
N LYS A 317 2.46 15.74 11.05
CA LYS A 317 3.33 15.95 9.91
C LYS A 317 4.64 15.23 10.13
N GLY A 318 5.29 14.81 9.07
CA GLY A 318 6.59 14.17 9.20
C GLY A 318 7.12 13.65 7.89
N TYR A 319 8.16 12.88 8.01
CA TYR A 319 8.81 12.19 6.89
C TYR A 319 9.29 10.82 7.31
N GLU A 320 9.34 9.94 6.33
CA GLU A 320 9.89 8.59 6.43
C GLU A 320 10.97 8.42 5.37
N PHE A 321 12.03 7.74 5.72
CA PHE A 321 13.09 7.32 4.81
C PHE A 321 13.30 5.83 4.94
N VAL A 322 13.57 5.20 3.81
CA VAL A 322 13.89 3.78 3.71
C VAL A 322 15.07 3.60 2.78
N VAL A 323 15.97 2.74 3.14
CA VAL A 323 17.01 2.20 2.28
C VAL A 323 17.14 0.71 2.53
N GLY A 324 17.30 -0.06 1.46
CA GLY A 324 17.46 -1.50 1.57
C GLY A 324 18.09 -2.11 0.34
N TYR A 325 18.44 -3.37 0.48
CA TYR A 325 19.02 -4.17 -0.60
C TYR A 325 18.45 -5.58 -0.55
N THR A 326 18.00 -6.08 -1.69
CA THR A 326 17.58 -7.46 -1.86
C THR A 326 18.58 -8.21 -2.73
N PHE A 327 19.15 -9.25 -2.18
CA PHE A 327 20.15 -10.10 -2.81
C PHE A 327 19.49 -11.18 -3.70
N ASP A 328 20.21 -11.67 -4.69
CA ASP A 328 19.72 -12.73 -5.61
C ASP A 328 19.36 -14.05 -4.91
N ASN A 329 19.85 -14.26 -3.69
CA ASN A 329 19.55 -15.44 -2.87
C ASN A 329 18.23 -15.33 -2.09
N GLY A 330 17.45 -14.25 -2.29
CA GLY A 330 16.17 -14.02 -1.63
C GLY A 330 16.24 -13.37 -0.25
N ILE A 331 17.44 -12.95 0.21
CA ILE A 331 17.58 -12.18 1.45
C ILE A 331 17.40 -10.69 1.10
N GLY A 332 16.47 -10.02 1.79
CA GLY A 332 16.30 -8.57 1.77
C GLY A 332 16.63 -7.97 3.13
N ALA A 333 17.34 -6.85 3.16
CA ALA A 333 17.66 -6.10 4.37
C ALA A 333 17.32 -4.63 4.16
N PHE A 334 16.52 -4.08 5.07
CA PHE A 334 16.02 -2.70 5.00
C PHE A 334 16.18 -2.01 6.34
N THR A 335 16.41 -0.71 6.29
CA THR A 335 16.37 0.16 7.45
C THR A 335 15.80 1.51 7.05
N GLY A 336 15.43 2.31 8.03
CA GLY A 336 14.83 3.61 7.76
C GLY A 336 14.90 4.56 8.94
N TYR A 337 14.23 5.68 8.77
CA TYR A 337 14.05 6.66 9.83
C TYR A 337 12.67 7.30 9.70
N ASN A 338 11.90 7.26 10.79
CA ASN A 338 10.59 7.84 10.88
C ASN A 338 10.63 9.06 11.82
N PHE A 339 10.13 10.19 11.33
CA PHE A 339 9.95 11.40 12.12
C PHE A 339 8.50 11.86 12.01
N VAL A 340 7.80 11.98 13.13
CA VAL A 340 6.43 12.47 13.19
C VAL A 340 6.29 13.52 14.31
N ASP A 341 5.78 14.70 13.93
CA ASP A 341 5.30 15.72 14.87
C ASP A 341 3.77 15.69 14.91
N GLN A 342 3.20 15.50 16.07
CA GLN A 342 1.76 15.62 16.33
C GLN A 342 1.48 16.80 17.24
N LYS A 343 0.61 17.71 16.79
CA LYS A 343 0.14 18.87 17.55
C LYS A 343 -1.36 18.77 17.76
N SER A 344 -1.77 18.80 19.03
CA SER A 344 -3.17 18.79 19.42
C SER A 344 -3.58 20.16 19.93
N LYS A 345 -4.76 20.63 19.55
CA LYS A 345 -5.37 21.86 20.02
C LYS A 345 -6.79 21.62 20.51
N VAL A 346 -7.15 22.24 21.63
CA VAL A 346 -8.52 22.34 22.13
C VAL A 346 -8.90 23.81 22.07
N GLY A 347 -9.74 24.15 21.10
CA GLY A 347 -10.02 25.56 20.79
C GLY A 347 -8.79 26.31 20.33
N SER A 348 -8.49 27.44 20.97
CA SER A 348 -7.26 28.21 20.75
C SER A 348 -6.07 27.73 21.57
N ILE A 349 -6.28 26.81 22.53
CA ILE A 349 -5.25 26.34 23.46
C ILE A 349 -4.46 25.23 22.84
N ASN A 350 -3.14 25.38 22.75
CA ASN A 350 -2.23 24.32 22.35
C ASN A 350 -2.04 23.32 23.50
N GLN A 351 -2.37 22.04 23.29
CA GLN A 351 -2.23 20.97 24.27
C GLN A 351 -0.82 20.34 24.28
N GLY A 352 0.08 20.88 23.48
CA GLY A 352 1.45 20.38 23.34
C GLY A 352 1.78 19.82 21.97
N THR A 353 3.02 19.43 21.82
CA THR A 353 3.55 18.74 20.63
C THR A 353 4.17 17.43 21.10
N ALA A 354 3.79 16.35 20.44
CA ALA A 354 4.41 15.06 20.62
C ALA A 354 5.26 14.74 19.39
N THR A 355 6.48 14.27 19.60
CA THR A 355 7.41 13.93 18.52
C THR A 355 7.78 12.47 18.64
N ILE A 356 7.63 11.71 17.56
CA ILE A 356 8.06 10.32 17.41
C ILE A 356 9.26 10.29 16.50
N ARG A 357 10.32 9.60 16.92
CA ARG A 357 11.49 9.26 16.12
C ARG A 357 11.78 7.79 16.28
N ARG A 358 11.80 7.06 15.17
CA ARG A 358 12.02 5.62 15.15
C ARG A 358 12.99 5.22 14.06
N VAL A 359 13.75 4.17 14.33
CA VAL A 359 14.66 3.54 13.38
C VAL A 359 14.22 2.09 13.21
N PRO A 360 13.42 1.76 12.16
CA PRO A 360 13.09 0.39 11.83
C PRO A 360 14.28 -0.32 11.16
N VAL A 361 14.43 -1.61 11.45
CA VAL A 361 15.39 -2.53 10.81
C VAL A 361 14.65 -3.81 10.48
N TYR A 362 14.69 -4.25 9.24
CA TYR A 362 13.96 -5.40 8.75
C TYR A 362 14.89 -6.29 7.91
N VAL A 363 14.85 -7.58 8.19
CA VAL A 363 15.52 -8.60 7.39
C VAL A 363 14.51 -9.66 7.03
N ASN A 364 14.35 -9.92 5.74
CA ASN A 364 13.45 -10.94 5.20
C ASN A 364 14.25 -11.97 4.41
N TYR A 365 13.84 -13.21 4.49
CA TYR A 365 14.36 -14.28 3.63
C TYR A 365 13.20 -14.98 2.92
N ALA A 366 13.06 -14.70 1.64
CA ALA A 366 12.17 -15.41 0.74
C ALA A 366 12.80 -16.77 0.39
N ILE A 367 12.42 -17.83 1.12
CA ILE A 367 12.92 -19.19 0.89
C ILE A 367 12.48 -19.71 -0.48
N ASN A 368 11.26 -19.36 -0.87
CA ASN A 368 10.71 -19.57 -2.22
C ASN A 368 9.55 -18.59 -2.45
N GLY A 369 8.87 -18.70 -3.60
CA GLY A 369 7.76 -17.82 -3.95
C GLY A 369 6.56 -17.87 -2.98
N ASN A 370 6.44 -18.93 -2.18
CA ASN A 370 5.30 -19.15 -1.27
C ASN A 370 5.64 -18.94 0.20
N PHE A 371 6.92 -19.06 0.61
CA PHE A 371 7.29 -19.08 2.01
C PHE A 371 8.43 -18.11 2.31
N ASN A 372 8.21 -17.24 3.26
CA ASN A 372 9.22 -16.33 3.78
C ASN A 372 9.27 -16.31 5.31
N ILE A 373 10.42 -15.97 5.84
CA ILE A 373 10.67 -15.71 7.25
C ILE A 373 11.29 -14.34 7.40
N TRP A 374 11.04 -13.68 8.53
CA TRP A 374 11.61 -12.35 8.78
C TRP A 374 11.89 -12.11 10.24
N GLY A 375 12.73 -11.11 10.48
CA GLY A 375 12.91 -10.46 11.76
C GLY A 375 12.86 -8.96 11.58
N GLU A 376 12.19 -8.28 12.50
CA GLU A 376 12.05 -6.83 12.47
C GLU A 376 12.26 -6.25 13.87
N ALA A 377 12.90 -5.09 13.91
CA ALA A 377 13.10 -4.30 15.11
C ALA A 377 12.79 -2.84 14.82
N GLU A 378 12.18 -2.15 15.77
CA GLU A 378 12.02 -0.70 15.71
C GLU A 378 12.57 -0.08 16.99
N PHE A 379 13.67 0.66 16.82
CA PHE A 379 14.39 1.30 17.91
C PHE A 379 13.84 2.71 18.18
N ASP A 380 13.72 3.06 19.48
CA ASP A 380 13.39 4.41 19.90
C ASP A 380 14.61 5.34 19.69
N ALA A 381 14.41 6.40 18.93
CA ALA A 381 15.39 7.46 18.69
C ALA A 381 14.96 8.81 19.30
N ASN A 382 13.96 8.81 20.20
CA ASN A 382 13.56 10.02 20.92
C ASN A 382 14.60 10.37 21.99
N SER A 383 14.84 11.67 22.20
CA SER A 383 15.62 12.11 23.35
C SER A 383 14.75 12.04 24.60
N SER A 384 15.30 11.59 25.71
CA SER A 384 14.62 11.50 27.02
C SER A 384 14.23 12.85 27.63
N THR A 385 14.59 13.97 27.00
CA THR A 385 14.25 15.32 27.49
C THR A 385 12.89 15.73 26.97
N THR A 386 11.85 15.55 27.78
CA THR A 386 10.60 16.29 27.65
C THR A 386 10.85 17.76 27.93
N LYS A 387 10.70 18.61 26.91
CA LYS A 387 10.57 20.06 27.15
C LYS A 387 9.15 20.35 27.60
N ASP A 388 8.99 21.31 28.51
CA ASP A 388 7.70 21.77 29.03
C ASP A 388 6.62 21.88 27.95
N GLY A 389 5.47 21.24 28.19
CA GLY A 389 4.32 21.22 27.28
C GLY A 389 4.32 20.09 26.24
N GLN A 390 5.23 19.15 26.27
CA GLN A 390 5.17 17.96 25.44
C GLN A 390 4.31 16.90 26.12
N ARG A 391 3.32 16.39 25.40
CA ARG A 391 2.54 15.23 25.81
C ARG A 391 3.44 14.01 25.75
N GLN A 392 3.62 13.31 26.89
CA GLN A 392 4.29 12.01 26.86
C GLN A 392 3.40 11.03 26.09
N TYR A 393 4.00 10.31 25.16
CA TYR A 393 3.34 9.13 24.60
C TYR A 393 3.20 8.06 25.70
N PRO A 394 2.22 7.18 25.58
CA PRO A 394 2.15 6.00 26.42
C PRO A 394 3.49 5.26 26.43
N GLU A 395 3.87 4.66 27.56
CA GLU A 395 5.18 3.99 27.75
C GLU A 395 5.48 2.92 26.68
N PHE A 396 4.45 2.27 26.12
CA PHE A 396 4.59 1.27 25.06
C PHE A 396 5.11 1.84 23.72
N GLU A 397 5.11 3.16 23.52
CA GLU A 397 5.69 3.79 22.33
C GLU A 397 7.15 4.19 22.50
N THR A 398 7.75 4.06 23.69
CA THR A 398 9.12 4.48 23.97
C THR A 398 10.14 3.33 23.95
N GLY A 399 9.70 2.08 24.07
CA GLY A 399 10.58 0.90 24.06
C GLY A 399 11.01 0.45 22.66
N THR A 400 11.98 -0.48 22.64
CA THR A 400 12.33 -1.23 21.42
C THR A 400 11.27 -2.27 21.14
N MET A 401 10.73 -2.27 19.93
CA MET A 401 9.78 -3.27 19.45
C MET A 401 10.54 -4.31 18.61
N LEU A 402 10.22 -5.58 18.84
CA LEU A 402 10.84 -6.70 18.15
C LEU A 402 9.77 -7.66 17.64
N SER A 403 9.97 -8.18 16.45
CA SER A 403 9.16 -9.28 15.91
C SER A 403 10.02 -10.28 15.14
N ALA A 404 9.52 -11.49 15.07
CA ALA A 404 10.02 -12.53 14.16
C ALA A 404 8.86 -13.36 13.66
N GLY A 405 8.78 -13.57 12.37
CA GLY A 405 7.63 -14.22 11.76
C GLY A 405 7.95 -15.17 10.62
N ALA A 406 6.97 -16.00 10.32
CA ALA A 406 6.95 -16.87 9.15
C ALA A 406 5.59 -16.75 8.46
N ARG A 407 5.60 -16.78 7.11
CA ARG A 407 4.40 -16.65 6.28
C ARG A 407 4.43 -17.67 5.16
N TYR A 408 3.30 -18.33 4.97
CA TYR A 408 2.99 -19.07 3.76
C TYR A 408 1.95 -18.31 2.95
N THR A 409 2.23 -18.05 1.68
CA THR A 409 1.35 -17.35 0.74
C THR A 409 0.98 -18.29 -0.40
N PHE A 410 -0.29 -18.36 -0.80
CA PHE A 410 -0.82 -19.25 -1.85
C PHE A 410 -1.76 -18.53 -2.80
#